data_0a1a7bbdb630a88c522c6352f654739c
#
_entry.id   0a1a7bbdb630a88c522c6352f654739c
#
_cell.length_a   1.000
_cell.length_b   1.000
_cell.length_c   1.000
_cell.angle_alpha   90.00
_cell.angle_beta   90.00
_cell.angle_gamma   90.00
#
_symmetry.space_group_name_H-M   'P 1'
#
loop_
_entity.id
_entity.type
_entity.pdbx_description
1 polymer ?
#
loop_
_entity_poly.entity_id
_entity_poly.type
_entity_poly.pdbx_seq_one_letter_code
_entity_poly.pdbx_strand_id
1 'polypeptide(L)'
;NLTTCEGKNVTVLRKSVDNLHSNGATRADLGMEKAESALNGTGARANAKKVVIFFTDGTPTSGNKYEPEVAGRAVSAAGRIKNANGTIYAVGIFAGAKPEDITSKENKFMNAVSSNYPAATATNYRITLNKGENKGYYKTAKNASELNAVFNDIFKDSTSNPPVPTLVESGKNATNSGYVRFNDPLGDYMTVDGFNAIAFDDEIFKNPTKATET
;
A
#
# COMPACT_ATOMS: atom_id res chain seq x y z
N ASN A 1 -16.11 3.17 -7.70
CA ASN A 1 -15.54 4.45 -8.10
C ASN A 1 -14.58 4.95 -7.02
N LEU A 2 -13.48 5.56 -7.44
CA LEU A 2 -12.57 6.24 -6.52
C LEU A 2 -13.24 7.51 -5.99
N THR A 3 -13.08 7.76 -4.70
CA THR A 3 -13.66 8.92 -4.02
C THR A 3 -12.53 9.66 -3.31
N THR A 4 -12.47 10.98 -3.47
CA THR A 4 -11.49 11.81 -2.76
C THR A 4 -11.72 11.73 -1.24
N CYS A 5 -10.64 11.68 -0.46
CA CYS A 5 -10.72 11.56 1.00
C CYS A 5 -10.73 12.96 1.67
N GLU A 6 -11.64 13.85 1.24
CA GLU A 6 -11.72 15.23 1.70
C GLU A 6 -13.15 15.65 2.06
N GLY A 7 -13.26 16.58 2.97
CA GLY A 7 -14.50 17.25 3.32
C GLY A 7 -15.67 16.29 3.56
N LYS A 8 -16.78 16.49 2.88
CA LYS A 8 -17.98 15.63 2.98
C LYS A 8 -17.74 14.19 2.54
N ASN A 9 -16.76 13.93 1.69
CA ASN A 9 -16.46 12.59 1.20
C ASN A 9 -15.91 11.67 2.30
N VAL A 10 -15.21 12.20 3.29
CA VAL A 10 -14.77 11.42 4.46
C VAL A 10 -15.95 10.79 5.18
N THR A 11 -17.02 11.54 5.36
CA THR A 11 -18.26 11.02 5.99
C THR A 11 -18.92 9.95 5.13
N VAL A 12 -18.92 10.11 3.80
CA VAL A 12 -19.46 9.12 2.86
C VAL A 12 -18.64 7.84 2.91
N LEU A 13 -17.31 7.93 2.91
CA LEU A 13 -16.42 6.78 3.02
C LEU A 13 -16.60 6.05 4.36
N ARG A 14 -16.69 6.78 5.48
CA ARG A 14 -16.97 6.17 6.79
C ARG A 14 -18.29 5.43 6.78
N LYS A 15 -19.37 6.05 6.33
CA LYS A 15 -20.68 5.39 6.22
C LYS A 15 -20.64 4.15 5.32
N SER A 16 -19.84 4.16 4.26
CA SER A 16 -19.67 2.99 3.40
C SER A 16 -19.00 1.84 4.14
N VAL A 17 -18.06 2.12 5.04
CA VAL A 17 -17.44 1.11 5.90
C VAL A 17 -18.41 0.63 6.97
N ASP A 18 -19.12 1.55 7.64
CA ASP A 18 -20.09 1.23 8.70
C ASP A 18 -21.26 0.36 8.20
N ASN A 19 -21.59 0.48 6.91
CA ASN A 19 -22.65 -0.31 6.26
C ASN A 19 -22.16 -1.69 5.76
N LEU A 20 -20.90 -2.05 5.98
CA LEU A 20 -20.43 -3.40 5.64
C LEU A 20 -20.97 -4.41 6.65
N HIS A 21 -21.59 -5.44 6.13
CA HIS A 21 -22.09 -6.56 6.92
C HIS A 21 -21.42 -7.85 6.46
N SER A 22 -20.93 -8.64 7.42
CA SER A 22 -20.43 -9.97 7.12
C SER A 22 -21.58 -10.88 6.71
N ASN A 23 -21.50 -11.44 5.51
CA ASN A 23 -22.49 -12.39 5.02
C ASN A 23 -21.86 -13.32 4.00
N GLY A 24 -22.09 -14.63 4.16
CA GLY A 24 -21.68 -15.65 3.22
C GLY A 24 -20.20 -16.00 3.27
N ALA A 25 -19.62 -16.22 2.10
CA ALA A 25 -18.27 -16.75 1.94
C ALA A 25 -17.21 -15.66 1.78
N THR A 26 -15.95 -16.00 1.98
CA THR A 26 -14.80 -15.10 1.77
C THR A 26 -14.41 -15.08 0.30
N ARG A 27 -15.12 -14.31 -0.51
CA ARG A 27 -14.90 -14.16 -1.96
C ARG A 27 -13.74 -13.19 -2.24
N ALA A 28 -12.52 -13.65 -1.89
CA ALA A 28 -11.28 -12.90 -2.10
C ALA A 28 -11.06 -12.52 -3.58
N ASP A 29 -11.49 -13.37 -4.51
CA ASP A 29 -11.44 -13.15 -5.95
C ASP A 29 -12.23 -11.90 -6.35
N LEU A 30 -13.49 -11.81 -5.92
CA LEU A 30 -14.35 -10.67 -6.25
C LEU A 30 -13.84 -9.37 -5.65
N GLY A 31 -13.31 -9.43 -4.41
CA GLY A 31 -12.71 -8.25 -3.77
C GLY A 31 -11.50 -7.73 -4.55
N MET A 32 -10.60 -8.62 -4.97
CA MET A 32 -9.40 -8.26 -5.71
C MET A 32 -9.71 -7.77 -7.14
N GLU A 33 -10.68 -8.38 -7.82
CA GLU A 33 -11.17 -7.93 -9.13
C GLU A 33 -11.81 -6.54 -9.06
N LYS A 34 -12.52 -6.24 -7.97
CA LYS A 34 -13.07 -4.89 -7.73
C LYS A 34 -11.98 -3.87 -7.47
N ALA A 35 -10.94 -4.23 -6.73
CA ALA A 35 -9.77 -3.36 -6.53
C ALA A 35 -9.08 -3.06 -7.87
N GLU A 36 -8.82 -4.08 -8.69
CA GLU A 36 -8.27 -3.93 -10.03
C GLU A 36 -9.12 -2.99 -10.90
N SER A 37 -10.43 -3.22 -10.94
CA SER A 37 -11.35 -2.38 -11.69
C SER A 37 -11.37 -0.93 -11.21
N ALA A 38 -11.27 -0.70 -9.90
CA ALA A 38 -11.23 0.65 -9.34
C ALA A 38 -9.93 1.38 -9.71
N LEU A 39 -8.79 0.70 -9.70
CA LEU A 39 -7.49 1.28 -10.04
C LEU A 39 -7.32 1.60 -11.54
N ASN A 40 -8.13 0.97 -12.40
CA ASN A 40 -8.10 1.16 -13.85
C ASN A 40 -9.33 1.91 -14.39
N GLY A 41 -10.26 2.29 -13.51
CA GLY A 41 -11.51 2.95 -13.90
C GLY A 41 -11.33 4.44 -14.23
N THR A 42 -12.39 5.02 -14.80
CA THR A 42 -12.49 6.46 -15.04
C THR A 42 -12.40 7.21 -13.70
N GLY A 43 -11.43 8.08 -13.54
CA GLY A 43 -11.12 8.78 -12.31
C GLY A 43 -9.87 8.25 -11.59
N ALA A 44 -9.27 7.17 -12.08
CA ALA A 44 -7.94 6.77 -11.64
C ALA A 44 -6.91 7.74 -12.23
N ARG A 45 -6.11 8.38 -11.36
CA ARG A 45 -5.06 9.29 -11.79
C ARG A 45 -3.90 8.49 -12.39
N ALA A 46 -3.46 8.85 -13.59
CA ALA A 46 -2.44 8.10 -14.34
C ALA A 46 -1.10 8.00 -13.57
N ASN A 47 -0.71 9.08 -12.91
CA ASN A 47 0.59 9.19 -12.22
C ASN A 47 0.51 8.95 -10.71
N ALA A 48 -0.67 8.60 -10.19
CA ALA A 48 -0.80 8.32 -8.76
C ALA A 48 -0.21 6.95 -8.40
N LYS A 49 0.46 6.87 -7.25
CA LYS A 49 0.87 5.60 -6.67
C LYS A 49 -0.37 4.77 -6.36
N LYS A 50 -0.47 3.59 -6.96
CA LYS A 50 -1.60 2.68 -6.78
C LYS A 50 -1.31 1.75 -5.62
N VAL A 51 -2.10 1.83 -4.56
CA VAL A 51 -1.95 0.99 -3.36
C VAL A 51 -3.27 0.28 -3.08
N VAL A 52 -3.18 -1.02 -2.84
CA VAL A 52 -4.29 -1.86 -2.37
C VAL A 52 -3.95 -2.38 -0.99
N ILE A 53 -4.88 -2.24 -0.06
CA ILE A 53 -4.82 -2.91 1.23
C ILE A 53 -5.88 -4.01 1.19
N PHE A 54 -5.41 -5.25 1.12
CA PHE A 54 -6.23 -6.44 1.15
C PHE A 54 -6.18 -7.04 2.55
N PHE A 55 -7.29 -6.98 3.29
CA PHE A 55 -7.33 -7.60 4.60
C PHE A 55 -8.45 -8.63 4.71
N THR A 56 -8.22 -9.68 5.50
CA THR A 56 -9.16 -10.78 5.68
C THR A 56 -8.99 -11.44 7.04
N ASP A 57 -10.09 -11.86 7.61
CA ASP A 57 -10.19 -12.70 8.80
C ASP A 57 -10.40 -14.18 8.46
N GLY A 58 -10.46 -14.51 7.19
CA GLY A 58 -10.86 -15.82 6.74
C GLY A 58 -10.09 -16.38 5.55
N THR A 59 -10.38 -17.62 5.31
CA THR A 59 -9.88 -18.42 4.21
C THR A 59 -10.67 -18.12 2.93
N PRO A 60 -10.03 -17.98 1.75
CA PRO A 60 -10.75 -17.84 0.49
C PRO A 60 -11.73 -18.99 0.25
N THR A 61 -13.02 -18.68 0.16
CA THR A 61 -14.09 -19.66 0.02
C THR A 61 -15.21 -19.15 -0.89
N SER A 62 -15.99 -20.06 -1.47
CA SER A 62 -17.35 -19.78 -1.95
C SER A 62 -18.40 -20.47 -1.09
N GLY A 63 -17.96 -21.29 -0.15
CA GLY A 63 -18.74 -22.00 0.86
C GLY A 63 -17.97 -22.04 2.19
N ASN A 64 -17.86 -23.23 2.78
CA ASN A 64 -17.30 -23.40 4.13
C ASN A 64 -15.83 -23.87 4.17
N LYS A 65 -15.18 -24.08 3.03
CA LYS A 65 -13.82 -24.62 2.96
C LYS A 65 -12.96 -23.77 2.02
N TYR A 66 -11.65 -23.84 2.25
CA TYR A 66 -10.70 -23.24 1.33
C TYR A 66 -10.91 -23.74 -0.11
N GLU A 67 -11.09 -22.80 -1.02
CA GLU A 67 -11.25 -23.09 -2.44
C GLU A 67 -10.06 -22.57 -3.24
N PRO A 68 -9.25 -23.50 -3.77
CA PRO A 68 -8.08 -23.14 -4.57
C PRO A 68 -8.38 -22.28 -5.78
N GLU A 69 -9.58 -22.40 -6.35
CA GLU A 69 -10.00 -21.62 -7.51
C GLU A 69 -10.30 -20.15 -7.13
N VAL A 70 -10.99 -19.92 -6.00
CA VAL A 70 -11.20 -18.57 -5.46
C VAL A 70 -9.87 -17.90 -5.15
N ALA A 71 -8.97 -18.62 -4.46
CA ALA A 71 -7.63 -18.13 -4.16
C ALA A 71 -6.83 -17.86 -5.45
N GLY A 72 -6.87 -18.76 -6.41
CA GLY A 72 -6.17 -18.61 -7.69
C GLY A 72 -6.63 -17.41 -8.51
N ARG A 73 -7.94 -17.15 -8.59
CA ARG A 73 -8.47 -15.95 -9.25
C ARG A 73 -8.04 -14.67 -8.54
N ALA A 74 -8.07 -14.65 -7.20
CA ALA A 74 -7.58 -13.51 -6.43
C ALA A 74 -6.09 -13.25 -6.69
N VAL A 75 -5.23 -14.29 -6.69
CA VAL A 75 -3.81 -14.17 -7.02
C VAL A 75 -3.60 -13.67 -8.45
N SER A 76 -4.41 -14.13 -9.41
CA SER A 76 -4.35 -13.64 -10.80
C SER A 76 -4.67 -12.16 -10.91
N ALA A 77 -5.73 -11.70 -10.25
CA ALA A 77 -6.09 -10.28 -10.22
C ALA A 77 -4.99 -9.44 -9.52
N ALA A 78 -4.45 -9.95 -8.40
CA ALA A 78 -3.32 -9.34 -7.71
C ALA A 78 -2.08 -9.24 -8.63
N GLY A 79 -1.81 -10.27 -9.42
CA GLY A 79 -0.73 -10.28 -10.41
C GLY A 79 -0.90 -9.15 -11.44
N ARG A 80 -2.10 -8.95 -11.96
CA ARG A 80 -2.38 -7.86 -12.92
C ARG A 80 -2.18 -6.47 -12.28
N ILE A 81 -2.60 -6.28 -11.03
CA ILE A 81 -2.37 -5.03 -10.29
C ILE A 81 -0.87 -4.79 -10.13
N LYS A 82 -0.10 -5.80 -9.70
CA LYS A 82 1.35 -5.70 -9.51
C LYS A 82 2.09 -5.42 -10.83
N ASN A 83 1.70 -6.06 -11.92
CA ASN A 83 2.26 -5.83 -13.25
C ASN A 83 1.96 -4.41 -13.78
N ALA A 84 0.89 -3.79 -13.30
CA ALA A 84 0.56 -2.38 -13.57
C ALA A 84 1.17 -1.40 -12.55
N ASN A 85 2.28 -1.79 -11.90
CA ASN A 85 3.00 -1.02 -10.87
C ASN A 85 2.18 -0.70 -9.62
N GLY A 86 1.13 -1.47 -9.35
CA GLY A 86 0.38 -1.38 -8.10
C GLY A 86 1.09 -2.10 -6.96
N THR A 87 1.02 -1.55 -5.76
CA THR A 87 1.51 -2.18 -4.52
C THR A 87 0.34 -2.77 -3.74
N ILE A 88 0.48 -4.01 -3.29
CA ILE A 88 -0.55 -4.71 -2.51
C ILE A 88 0.02 -5.07 -1.14
N TYR A 89 -0.57 -4.50 -0.10
CA TYR A 89 -0.37 -4.95 1.27
C TYR A 89 -1.48 -5.93 1.64
N ALA A 90 -1.09 -7.12 2.07
CA ALA A 90 -2.02 -8.10 2.62
C ALA A 90 -1.97 -8.03 4.15
N VAL A 91 -3.12 -8.01 4.81
CA VAL A 91 -3.24 -7.98 6.28
C VAL A 91 -4.09 -9.15 6.74
N GLY A 92 -3.48 -10.09 7.42
CA GLY A 92 -4.17 -11.25 8.00
C GLY A 92 -4.58 -10.99 9.43
N ILE A 93 -5.88 -11.12 9.72
CA ILE A 93 -6.44 -10.97 11.06
C ILE A 93 -7.05 -12.28 11.58
N PHE A 94 -6.61 -13.41 11.03
CA PHE A 94 -7.06 -14.76 11.41
C PHE A 94 -6.05 -15.45 12.33
N ALA A 95 -6.52 -16.43 13.10
CA ALA A 95 -5.65 -17.26 13.91
C ALA A 95 -4.65 -18.03 13.03
N GLY A 96 -3.36 -17.93 13.32
CA GLY A 96 -2.30 -18.54 12.50
C GLY A 96 -1.81 -17.67 11.35
N ALA A 97 -2.27 -16.43 11.21
CA ALA A 97 -1.68 -15.47 10.28
C ALA A 97 -0.21 -15.23 10.64
N LYS A 98 0.70 -15.59 9.73
CA LYS A 98 2.14 -15.56 9.93
C LYS A 98 2.88 -15.36 8.62
N PRO A 99 3.43 -14.16 8.37
CA PRO A 99 4.09 -13.83 7.10
C PRO A 99 5.24 -14.76 6.70
N GLU A 100 5.96 -15.31 7.69
CA GLU A 100 7.10 -16.21 7.46
C GLU A 100 6.67 -17.64 7.17
N ASP A 101 5.41 -17.99 7.44
CA ASP A 101 4.88 -19.32 7.14
C ASP A 101 4.49 -19.40 5.66
N ILE A 102 5.30 -20.14 4.92
CA ILE A 102 5.05 -20.48 3.51
C ILE A 102 4.57 -21.93 3.34
N THR A 103 4.12 -22.57 4.41
CA THR A 103 3.65 -23.96 4.38
C THR A 103 2.13 -24.07 4.42
N SER A 104 1.46 -23.28 5.25
CA SER A 104 0.00 -23.26 5.30
C SER A 104 -0.58 -22.62 4.04
N LYS A 105 -1.72 -23.13 3.59
CA LYS A 105 -2.39 -22.64 2.38
C LYS A 105 -2.86 -21.19 2.50
N GLU A 106 -3.28 -20.79 3.70
CA GLU A 106 -3.74 -19.45 4.01
C GLU A 106 -2.58 -18.44 3.93
N ASN A 107 -1.45 -18.73 4.57
CA ASN A 107 -0.29 -17.85 4.54
C ASN A 107 0.39 -17.82 3.17
N LYS A 108 0.42 -18.95 2.43
CA LYS A 108 0.82 -18.97 1.02
C LYS A 108 -0.04 -18.04 0.18
N PHE A 109 -1.36 -18.12 0.35
CA PHE A 109 -2.30 -17.27 -0.36
C PHE A 109 -2.05 -15.78 -0.04
N MET A 110 -1.97 -15.39 1.23
CA MET A 110 -1.71 -14.02 1.66
C MET A 110 -0.39 -13.47 1.11
N ASN A 111 0.66 -14.28 1.17
CA ASN A 111 1.94 -13.93 0.58
C ASN A 111 1.84 -13.73 -0.94
N ALA A 112 1.18 -14.65 -1.65
CA ALA A 112 1.03 -14.59 -3.10
C ALA A 112 0.21 -13.38 -3.58
N VAL A 113 -0.82 -13.00 -2.84
CA VAL A 113 -1.63 -11.81 -3.11
C VAL A 113 -0.80 -10.55 -2.88
N SER A 114 -0.02 -10.50 -1.82
CA SER A 114 0.80 -9.32 -1.47
C SER A 114 1.91 -9.06 -2.51
N SER A 115 2.54 -7.90 -2.41
CA SER A 115 3.71 -7.53 -3.22
C SER A 115 5.01 -8.22 -2.77
N ASN A 116 4.97 -9.13 -1.76
CA ASN A 116 6.10 -9.99 -1.44
C ASN A 116 6.51 -10.88 -2.63
N TYR A 117 5.53 -11.36 -3.37
CA TYR A 117 5.74 -12.29 -4.50
C TYR A 117 5.12 -11.71 -5.78
N PRO A 118 5.81 -10.78 -6.45
CA PRO A 118 5.27 -10.14 -7.66
C PRO A 118 5.02 -11.13 -8.80
N ALA A 119 5.81 -12.20 -8.89
CA ALA A 119 5.67 -13.25 -9.91
C ALA A 119 4.69 -14.39 -9.54
N ALA A 120 3.93 -14.27 -8.44
CA ALA A 120 2.95 -15.27 -8.06
C ALA A 120 1.80 -15.33 -9.07
N THR A 121 1.43 -16.56 -9.45
CA THR A 121 0.32 -16.86 -10.36
C THR A 121 -0.67 -17.82 -9.71
N ALA A 122 -1.85 -17.97 -10.28
CA ALA A 122 -2.86 -18.94 -9.84
C ALA A 122 -2.35 -20.38 -9.76
N THR A 123 -1.36 -20.72 -10.56
CA THR A 123 -0.81 -22.08 -10.63
C THR A 123 0.42 -22.27 -9.75
N ASN A 124 1.32 -21.27 -9.67
CA ASN A 124 2.60 -21.43 -8.98
C ASN A 124 2.56 -21.08 -7.49
N TYR A 125 1.63 -20.24 -7.02
CA TYR A 125 1.64 -19.75 -5.64
C TYR A 125 1.56 -20.86 -4.58
N ARG A 126 1.02 -22.03 -4.93
CA ARG A 126 0.93 -23.18 -4.03
C ARG A 126 2.24 -23.93 -3.88
N ILE A 127 3.18 -23.77 -4.80
CA ILE A 127 4.35 -24.62 -4.93
C ILE A 127 5.66 -23.86 -4.70
N THR A 128 5.79 -22.63 -5.18
CA THR A 128 7.08 -21.97 -5.41
C THR A 128 7.31 -20.67 -4.61
N LEU A 129 6.73 -20.52 -3.43
CA LEU A 129 7.06 -19.40 -2.57
C LEU A 129 8.39 -19.65 -1.84
N ASN A 130 9.34 -18.74 -1.98
CA ASN A 130 10.65 -18.80 -1.32
C ASN A 130 10.67 -17.90 -0.08
N LYS A 131 11.23 -18.38 1.04
CA LYS A 131 11.31 -17.64 2.32
C LYS A 131 12.02 -16.28 2.20
N GLY A 132 12.96 -16.12 1.26
CA GLY A 132 13.77 -14.91 1.13
C GLY A 132 13.09 -13.72 0.49
N GLU A 133 11.83 -13.83 0.07
CA GLU A 133 11.12 -12.77 -0.66
C GLU A 133 10.16 -11.95 0.21
N ASN A 134 10.11 -12.21 1.53
CA ASN A 134 9.26 -11.42 2.42
C ASN A 134 9.81 -10.00 2.59
N LYS A 135 9.22 -9.06 1.86
CA LYS A 135 9.55 -7.62 1.87
C LYS A 135 8.63 -6.80 2.78
N GLY A 136 7.89 -7.44 3.68
CA GLY A 136 7.01 -6.75 4.63
C GLY A 136 5.64 -6.34 4.08
N TYR A 137 5.27 -6.79 2.89
CA TYR A 137 3.95 -6.51 2.31
C TYR A 137 2.83 -7.44 2.81
N TYR A 138 3.16 -8.52 3.50
CA TYR A 138 2.20 -9.27 4.29
C TYR A 138 2.40 -8.92 5.75
N LYS A 139 1.37 -8.37 6.37
CA LYS A 139 1.32 -7.94 7.77
C LYS A 139 0.21 -8.67 8.51
N THR A 140 0.28 -8.68 9.83
CA THR A 140 -0.72 -9.34 10.69
C THR A 140 -1.16 -8.42 11.80
N ALA A 141 -2.40 -8.57 12.25
CA ALA A 141 -2.92 -7.91 13.43
C ALA A 141 -3.85 -8.84 14.19
N LYS A 142 -3.76 -8.86 15.52
CA LYS A 142 -4.58 -9.71 16.41
C LYS A 142 -5.70 -8.93 17.09
N ASN A 143 -5.62 -7.62 17.08
CA ASN A 143 -6.58 -6.72 17.72
C ASN A 143 -6.60 -5.37 17.01
N ALA A 144 -7.55 -4.51 17.38
CA ALA A 144 -7.74 -3.20 16.76
C ALA A 144 -6.53 -2.27 16.93
N SER A 145 -5.79 -2.34 18.03
CA SER A 145 -4.60 -1.51 18.25
C SER A 145 -3.47 -1.90 17.31
N GLU A 146 -3.22 -3.21 17.15
CA GLU A 146 -2.24 -3.72 16.18
C GLU A 146 -2.66 -3.39 14.74
N LEU A 147 -3.95 -3.49 14.44
CA LEU A 147 -4.47 -3.13 13.12
C LEU A 147 -4.24 -1.65 12.81
N ASN A 148 -4.46 -0.76 13.76
CA ASN A 148 -4.15 0.67 13.61
C ASN A 148 -2.64 0.90 13.37
N ALA A 149 -1.78 0.20 14.09
CA ALA A 149 -0.33 0.28 13.88
C ALA A 149 0.04 -0.18 12.46
N VAL A 150 -0.53 -1.29 11.99
CA VAL A 150 -0.32 -1.80 10.63
C VAL A 150 -0.76 -0.78 9.57
N PHE A 151 -1.93 -0.16 9.73
CA PHE A 151 -2.38 0.88 8.79
C PHE A 151 -1.46 2.10 8.79
N ASN A 152 -1.00 2.54 9.95
CA ASN A 152 -0.04 3.64 10.06
C ASN A 152 1.29 3.30 9.39
N ASP A 153 1.79 2.08 9.53
CA ASP A 153 2.99 1.62 8.83
C ASP A 153 2.80 1.62 7.32
N ILE A 154 1.69 1.07 6.84
CA ILE A 154 1.36 1.06 5.40
C ILE A 154 1.26 2.49 4.87
N PHE A 155 0.64 3.39 5.63
CA PHE A 155 0.55 4.80 5.25
C PHE A 155 1.94 5.42 5.12
N LYS A 156 2.81 5.25 6.12
CA LYS A 156 4.19 5.74 6.07
C LYS A 156 4.95 5.18 4.86
N ASP A 157 4.90 3.86 4.63
CA ASP A 157 5.55 3.21 3.49
C ASP A 157 5.02 3.71 2.14
N SER A 158 3.71 3.99 2.06
CA SER A 158 3.08 4.42 0.82
C SER A 158 3.32 5.90 0.51
N THR A 159 3.49 6.73 1.54
CA THR A 159 3.72 8.18 1.42
C THR A 159 5.20 8.55 1.45
N SER A 160 6.07 7.71 1.99
CA SER A 160 7.51 7.96 1.94
C SER A 160 8.05 7.72 0.52
N ASN A 161 7.99 8.78 -0.30
CA ASN A 161 9.09 8.99 -1.23
C ASN A 161 10.20 9.61 -0.37
N PRO A 162 11.34 8.95 -0.18
CA PRO A 162 12.46 9.66 0.41
C PRO A 162 12.71 10.88 -0.49
N PRO A 163 12.81 12.09 0.08
CA PRO A 163 13.22 13.23 -0.70
C PRO A 163 14.55 12.86 -1.37
N VAL A 164 14.54 12.78 -2.69
CA VAL A 164 15.78 12.54 -3.44
C VAL A 164 16.47 13.88 -3.49
N PRO A 165 17.62 14.04 -2.82
CA PRO A 165 18.38 15.25 -2.96
C PRO A 165 18.82 15.37 -4.42
N THR A 166 18.24 16.33 -5.13
CA THR A 166 18.67 16.65 -6.47
C THR A 166 19.79 17.69 -6.34
N LEU A 167 20.98 17.32 -6.76
CA LEU A 167 22.04 18.30 -6.94
C LEU A 167 21.53 19.36 -7.91
N VAL A 168 21.41 20.58 -7.46
CA VAL A 168 21.18 21.71 -8.34
C VAL A 168 22.47 21.83 -9.16
N GLU A 169 22.38 21.59 -10.46
CA GLU A 169 23.50 21.85 -11.35
C GLU A 169 24.04 23.24 -11.07
N SER A 170 25.33 23.31 -10.76
CA SER A 170 26.03 24.57 -10.61
C SER A 170 25.96 25.29 -11.96
N GLY A 171 24.96 26.14 -12.14
CA GLY A 171 24.95 27.10 -13.22
C GLY A 171 26.22 27.95 -13.12
N LYS A 172 26.68 28.57 -14.22
CA LYS A 172 27.87 29.38 -14.32
C LYS A 172 28.00 30.52 -13.29
N ASN A 173 27.08 30.69 -12.39
CA ASN A 173 27.08 31.63 -11.30
C ASN A 173 27.46 30.92 -10.01
N ALA A 174 28.69 31.09 -9.59
CA ALA A 174 29.29 30.57 -8.36
C ALA A 174 28.55 30.91 -7.06
N THR A 175 27.53 31.73 -7.10
CA THR A 175 26.68 32.10 -5.98
C THR A 175 25.71 31.01 -5.53
N ASN A 176 25.49 29.95 -6.33
CA ASN A 176 24.57 28.87 -6.03
C ASN A 176 25.27 27.52 -5.73
N SER A 177 26.58 27.53 -5.59
CA SER A 177 27.32 26.34 -5.16
C SER A 177 26.98 26.05 -3.70
N GLY A 178 26.26 24.97 -3.45
CA GLY A 178 25.92 24.54 -2.10
C GLY A 178 24.43 24.39 -1.81
N TYR A 179 23.55 24.56 -2.79
CA TYR A 179 22.13 24.26 -2.59
C TYR A 179 21.82 22.79 -2.83
N VAL A 180 21.18 22.17 -1.85
CA VAL A 180 20.49 20.90 -2.03
C VAL A 180 19.00 21.20 -2.17
N ARG A 181 18.43 20.90 -3.33
CA ARG A 181 16.98 20.99 -3.51
C ARG A 181 16.35 19.66 -3.12
N PHE A 182 15.50 19.71 -2.11
CA PHE A 182 14.59 18.62 -1.80
C PHE A 182 13.31 18.84 -2.61
N ASN A 183 13.00 17.92 -3.50
CA ASN A 183 11.72 17.91 -4.18
C ASN A 183 10.87 16.80 -3.57
N ASP A 184 9.97 17.16 -2.67
CA ASP A 184 8.97 16.26 -2.12
C ASP A 184 7.64 16.59 -2.79
N PRO A 185 7.23 15.82 -3.81
CA PRO A 185 5.93 16.02 -4.42
C PRO A 185 4.86 15.62 -3.41
N LEU A 186 4.34 16.62 -2.70
CA LEU A 186 3.18 16.44 -1.83
C LEU A 186 2.03 15.86 -2.64
N GLY A 187 1.33 14.88 -2.09
CA GLY A 187 0.08 14.42 -2.68
C GLY A 187 -0.92 15.57 -2.75
N ASP A 188 -1.85 15.53 -3.71
CA ASP A 188 -2.85 16.59 -3.99
C ASP A 188 -3.66 17.05 -2.77
N TYR A 189 -3.53 16.38 -1.64
CA TYR A 189 -4.26 16.59 -0.40
C TYR A 189 -3.36 16.87 0.81
N MET A 190 -2.08 17.14 0.55
CA MET A 190 -1.11 17.49 1.59
C MET A 190 -0.74 18.96 1.44
N THR A 191 -0.90 19.72 2.50
CA THR A 191 -0.39 21.09 2.62
C THR A 191 0.71 21.10 3.65
N VAL A 192 1.80 21.84 3.37
CA VAL A 192 2.83 22.08 4.37
C VAL A 192 2.33 23.17 5.30
N ASP A 193 2.06 22.83 6.54
CA ASP A 193 1.65 23.79 7.57
C ASP A 193 2.85 24.58 8.13
N GLY A 194 4.05 24.00 8.06
CA GLY A 194 5.31 24.65 8.43
C GLY A 194 6.49 23.67 8.49
N PHE A 195 7.68 24.24 8.56
CA PHE A 195 8.91 23.51 8.80
C PHE A 195 9.41 23.81 10.21
N ASN A 196 9.55 22.80 11.05
CA ASN A 196 10.10 22.96 12.39
C ASN A 196 11.64 22.89 12.38
N ALA A 197 12.18 22.02 11.56
CA ALA A 197 13.61 21.84 11.39
C ALA A 197 13.93 21.10 10.08
N ILE A 198 15.14 21.30 9.57
CA ILE A 198 15.74 20.50 8.50
C ILE A 198 17.01 19.89 9.08
N ALA A 199 17.17 18.57 8.96
CA ALA A 199 18.41 17.87 9.32
C ALA A 199 19.16 17.52 8.05
N PHE A 200 20.44 17.85 8.00
CA PHE A 200 21.32 17.50 6.89
C PHE A 200 22.73 17.27 7.44
N ASP A 201 23.32 16.14 7.15
CA ASP A 201 24.69 15.76 7.49
C ASP A 201 25.06 16.03 8.97
N ASP A 202 24.30 15.43 9.91
CA ASP A 202 24.41 15.59 11.36
C ASP A 202 24.13 17.00 11.92
N GLU A 203 23.80 17.98 11.09
CA GLU A 203 23.37 19.30 11.51
C GLU A 203 21.86 19.46 11.46
N ILE A 204 21.32 20.14 12.46
CA ILE A 204 19.87 20.45 12.56
C ILE A 204 19.66 21.95 12.42
N PHE A 205 19.06 22.35 11.32
CA PHE A 205 18.66 23.74 11.08
C PHE A 205 17.22 23.95 11.58
N LYS A 206 17.08 24.67 12.70
CA LYS A 206 15.78 24.99 13.30
C LYS A 206 15.20 26.26 12.67
N ASN A 207 13.88 26.26 12.49
CA ASN A 207 13.11 27.38 11.95
C ASN A 207 13.63 27.88 10.59
N PRO A 208 13.73 27.02 9.58
CA PRO A 208 14.11 27.48 8.25
C PRO A 208 13.09 28.52 7.76
N THR A 209 13.57 29.64 7.29
CA THR A 209 12.72 30.65 6.66
C THR A 209 12.14 30.09 5.38
N LYS A 210 10.85 30.29 5.18
CA LYS A 210 10.16 29.89 3.96
C LYS A 210 10.87 30.51 2.76
N ALA A 211 11.40 29.73 1.84
CA ALA A 211 11.90 30.26 0.59
C ALA A 211 10.70 30.91 -0.14
N THR A 212 10.81 32.19 -0.44
CA THR A 212 9.83 32.84 -1.32
C THR A 212 10.03 32.28 -2.71
N GLU A 213 8.98 31.73 -3.28
CA GLU A 213 8.93 31.42 -4.70
C GLU A 213 9.18 32.71 -5.49
N THR A 214 10.20 32.71 -6.32
CA THR A 214 10.42 33.69 -7.38
C THR A 214 10.10 33.07 -8.71
#